data_487b9a958a869f43bd9e8cd53aba3f20
#
_entry.id   487b9a958a869f43bd9e8cd53aba3f20
#
_cell.length_a   1.000
_cell.length_b   1.000
_cell.length_c   1.000
_cell.angle_alpha   90.00
_cell.angle_beta   90.00
_cell.angle_gamma   90.00
#
_symmetry.space_group_name_H-M   'P 1'
#
loop_
_entity.id
_entity.type
_entity.pdbx_description
1 polymer ?
#
loop_
_entity_poly.entity_id
_entity_poly.type
_entity_poly.pdbx_seq_one_letter_code
_entity_poly.pdbx_strand_id
1 'polypeptide(L)'
;GKKNFLNEPDTWDVLEKVKKLADEFKVSLLPEIHASYSEKIYEVVANKGYMTYDFFLPGLLIYAIETKSGEVLAKWANEIQEKKIRVVNMLGCHDGIPLLDLKGILADDDIQKMIDTIVGRGGFVKDLHGAKNMYYQVNATYYSA
;
A
#
# COMPACT_ATOMS: atom_id res chain seq x y z
N GLY A 1 7.98 24.42 5.35
CA GLY A 1 6.87 23.57 4.93
C GLY A 1 6.79 22.31 5.78
N LYS A 2 5.61 21.73 5.89
CA LYS A 2 5.36 20.46 6.61
C LYS A 2 6.00 19.32 5.84
N LYS A 3 6.65 18.39 6.54
CA LYS A 3 7.43 17.30 5.92
C LYS A 3 6.57 16.10 5.46
N ASN A 4 5.37 15.98 6.00
CA ASN A 4 4.43 14.89 5.68
C ASN A 4 3.00 15.44 5.66
N PHE A 5 2.35 15.34 4.51
CA PHE A 5 0.98 15.82 4.33
C PHE A 5 -0.07 14.82 4.81
N LEU A 6 0.29 13.55 4.96
CA LEU A 6 -0.67 12.47 5.20
C LEU A 6 -1.28 12.50 6.62
N ASN A 7 -0.51 12.94 7.60
CA ASN A 7 -0.91 12.93 9.02
C ASN A 7 -1.10 14.32 9.61
N GLU A 8 -1.09 15.36 8.78
CA GLU A 8 -1.29 16.72 9.24
C GLU A 8 -2.78 17.00 9.42
N PRO A 9 -3.19 17.68 10.49
CA PRO A 9 -4.61 17.98 10.74
C PRO A 9 -5.31 18.62 9.55
N ASP A 10 -4.64 19.56 8.89
CA ASP A 10 -5.19 20.29 7.73
C ASP A 10 -5.54 19.36 6.57
N THR A 11 -4.79 18.27 6.37
CA THR A 11 -5.05 17.28 5.32
C THR A 11 -6.40 16.58 5.55
N TRP A 12 -6.65 16.17 6.78
CA TRP A 12 -7.92 15.54 7.14
C TRP A 12 -9.10 16.49 7.05
N ASP A 13 -8.91 17.77 7.43
CA ASP A 13 -9.94 18.81 7.30
C ASP A 13 -10.31 19.08 5.84
N VAL A 14 -9.32 19.14 4.94
CA VAL A 14 -9.56 19.28 3.51
C VAL A 14 -10.29 18.05 2.96
N LEU A 15 -9.83 16.84 3.29
CA LEU A 15 -10.43 15.61 2.83
C LEU A 15 -11.90 15.48 3.31
N GLU A 16 -12.20 15.91 4.54
CA GLU A 16 -13.56 15.92 5.06
C GLU A 16 -14.47 16.90 4.29
N LYS A 17 -13.96 18.09 3.96
CA LYS A 17 -14.72 19.06 3.12
C LYS A 17 -15.01 18.49 1.73
N VAL A 18 -14.01 17.85 1.10
CA VAL A 18 -14.19 17.20 -0.20
C VAL A 18 -15.19 16.05 -0.10
N LYS A 19 -15.13 15.27 1.01
CA LYS A 19 -16.10 14.20 1.24
C LYS A 19 -17.53 14.71 1.36
N LYS A 20 -17.76 15.77 2.13
CA LYS A 20 -19.10 16.38 2.24
C LYS A 20 -19.66 16.78 0.88
N LEU A 21 -18.84 17.43 0.05
CA LEU A 21 -19.23 17.78 -1.30
C LEU A 21 -19.53 16.55 -2.17
N ALA A 22 -18.68 15.53 -2.12
CA ALA A 22 -18.89 14.29 -2.85
C ALA A 22 -20.19 13.57 -2.44
N ASP A 23 -20.49 13.56 -1.15
CA ASP A 23 -21.71 12.95 -0.60
C ASP A 23 -22.99 13.66 -1.13
N GLU A 24 -22.97 15.00 -1.29
CA GLU A 24 -24.08 15.76 -1.90
C GLU A 24 -24.37 15.29 -3.34
N PHE A 25 -23.33 14.93 -4.08
CA PHE A 25 -23.45 14.43 -5.45
C PHE A 25 -23.50 12.89 -5.54
N LYS A 26 -23.57 12.19 -4.42
CA LYS A 26 -23.57 10.71 -4.33
C LYS A 26 -22.35 10.07 -5.01
N VAL A 27 -21.20 10.73 -4.92
CA VAL A 27 -19.92 10.27 -5.45
C VAL A 27 -19.10 9.68 -4.31
N SER A 28 -18.57 8.47 -4.51
CA SER A 28 -17.63 7.85 -3.56
C SER A 28 -16.21 8.35 -3.81
N LEU A 29 -15.49 8.64 -2.75
CA LEU A 29 -14.07 8.99 -2.81
C LEU A 29 -13.21 7.75 -2.57
N LEU A 30 -12.12 7.66 -3.30
CA LEU A 30 -11.08 6.65 -3.16
C LEU A 30 -9.72 7.37 -3.03
N PRO A 31 -9.34 7.77 -1.80
CA PRO A 31 -8.06 8.44 -1.59
C PRO A 31 -6.89 7.50 -1.90
N GLU A 32 -5.90 8.02 -2.61
CA GLU A 32 -4.63 7.33 -2.85
C GLU A 32 -3.63 7.75 -1.78
N ILE A 33 -3.37 6.85 -0.85
CA ILE A 33 -2.50 7.10 0.30
C ILE A 33 -1.56 5.93 0.48
N HIS A 34 -0.26 6.18 0.29
CA HIS A 34 0.81 5.23 0.57
C HIS A 34 1.35 5.44 1.99
N ALA A 35 1.32 4.40 2.77
CA ALA A 35 1.88 4.38 4.12
C ALA A 35 2.27 2.95 4.50
N SER A 36 3.28 2.79 5.33
CA SER A 36 3.66 1.48 5.81
C SER A 36 2.55 0.84 6.64
N TYR A 37 2.51 -0.49 6.63
CA TYR A 37 1.56 -1.23 7.47
C TYR A 37 1.67 -0.84 8.94
N SER A 38 2.87 -0.57 9.44
CA SER A 38 3.12 -0.17 10.83
C SER A 38 2.49 1.19 11.20
N GLU A 39 2.28 2.09 10.24
CA GLU A 39 1.66 3.40 10.49
C GLU A 39 0.14 3.32 10.64
N LYS A 40 -0.48 2.23 10.20
CA LYS A 40 -1.92 1.99 10.31
C LYS A 40 -2.82 3.06 9.68
N ILE A 41 -2.31 3.80 8.71
CA ILE A 41 -3.08 4.88 8.05
C ILE A 41 -4.29 4.31 7.30
N TYR A 42 -4.19 3.11 6.73
CA TYR A 42 -5.32 2.43 6.10
C TYR A 42 -6.52 2.26 7.06
N GLU A 43 -6.28 2.03 8.36
CA GLU A 43 -7.34 1.97 9.36
C GLU A 43 -7.97 3.35 9.61
N VAL A 44 -7.14 4.40 9.67
CA VAL A 44 -7.61 5.78 9.83
C VAL A 44 -8.51 6.18 8.66
N VAL A 45 -8.10 5.87 7.44
CA VAL A 45 -8.87 6.14 6.22
C VAL A 45 -10.20 5.38 6.23
N ALA A 46 -10.16 4.08 6.55
CA ALA A 46 -11.36 3.24 6.62
C ALA A 46 -12.33 3.71 7.70
N ASN A 47 -11.84 4.07 8.89
CA ASN A 47 -12.65 4.56 10.00
C ASN A 47 -13.34 5.91 9.69
N LYS A 48 -12.80 6.67 8.75
CA LYS A 48 -13.45 7.88 8.22
C LYS A 48 -14.49 7.59 7.12
N GLY A 49 -14.74 6.32 6.82
CA GLY A 49 -15.76 5.88 5.88
C GLY A 49 -15.32 5.83 4.42
N TYR A 50 -14.03 5.95 4.14
CA TYR A 50 -13.50 5.82 2.77
C TYR A 50 -13.27 4.35 2.40
N MET A 51 -13.31 4.07 1.10
CA MET A 51 -12.61 2.92 0.54
C MET A 51 -11.12 3.25 0.46
N THR A 52 -10.26 2.23 0.47
CA THR A 52 -8.82 2.40 0.29
C THR A 52 -8.30 1.45 -0.77
N TYR A 53 -7.22 1.80 -1.43
CA TYR A 53 -6.48 0.84 -2.25
C TYR A 53 -5.81 -0.21 -1.36
N ASP A 54 -5.84 -1.46 -1.79
CA ASP A 54 -5.06 -2.52 -1.15
C ASP A 54 -3.63 -2.52 -1.72
N PHE A 55 -2.80 -1.61 -1.22
CA PHE A 55 -1.40 -1.50 -1.60
C PHE A 55 -0.52 -2.61 -1.01
N PHE A 56 -1.06 -3.40 -0.07
CA PHE A 56 -0.35 -4.55 0.51
C PHE A 56 -0.48 -5.80 -0.37
N LEU A 57 -1.65 -6.00 -0.96
CA LEU A 57 -1.98 -7.20 -1.72
C LEU A 57 -0.96 -7.57 -2.80
N PRO A 58 -0.47 -6.63 -3.65
CA PRO A 58 0.47 -7.00 -4.73
C PRO A 58 1.75 -7.63 -4.19
N GLY A 59 2.37 -7.00 -3.20
CA GLY A 59 3.60 -7.52 -2.60
C GLY A 59 3.38 -8.79 -1.82
N LEU A 60 2.28 -8.91 -1.08
CA LEU A 60 1.94 -10.12 -0.33
C LEU A 60 1.68 -11.33 -1.24
N LEU A 61 1.10 -11.10 -2.42
CA LEU A 61 0.92 -12.18 -3.41
C LEU A 61 2.27 -12.65 -3.97
N ILE A 62 3.17 -11.75 -4.34
CA ILE A 62 4.52 -12.12 -4.78
C ILE A 62 5.24 -12.90 -3.67
N TYR A 63 5.22 -12.38 -2.45
CA TYR A 63 5.81 -13.05 -1.31
C TYR A 63 5.25 -14.45 -1.09
N ALA A 64 3.92 -14.62 -1.17
CA ALA A 64 3.28 -15.91 -1.00
C ALA A 64 3.69 -16.92 -2.10
N ILE A 65 3.81 -16.46 -3.34
CA ILE A 65 4.25 -17.29 -4.48
C ILE A 65 5.72 -17.72 -4.29
N GLU A 66 6.60 -16.78 -3.99
CA GLU A 66 8.05 -17.03 -3.86
C GLU A 66 8.37 -17.93 -2.66
N THR A 67 7.68 -17.73 -1.55
CA THR A 67 7.88 -18.53 -0.33
C THR A 67 7.07 -19.82 -0.30
N LYS A 68 6.10 -19.99 -1.24
CA LYS A 68 5.12 -21.08 -1.25
C LYS A 68 4.30 -21.12 0.05
N SER A 69 4.08 -19.97 0.68
CA SER A 69 3.32 -19.83 1.93
C SER A 69 2.31 -18.69 1.80
N GLY A 70 1.03 -19.00 2.00
CA GLY A 70 -0.05 -18.03 2.04
C GLY A 70 -0.35 -17.46 3.43
N GLU A 71 0.47 -17.74 4.45
CA GLU A 71 0.15 -17.41 5.84
C GLU A 71 -0.04 -15.90 6.07
N VAL A 72 0.92 -15.08 5.62
CA VAL A 72 0.85 -13.62 5.80
C VAL A 72 -0.28 -13.02 4.98
N LEU A 73 -0.48 -13.52 3.76
CA LEU A 73 -1.59 -13.10 2.90
C LEU A 73 -2.95 -13.41 3.54
N ALA A 74 -3.12 -14.60 4.09
CA ALA A 74 -4.35 -14.99 4.78
C ALA A 74 -4.59 -14.15 6.05
N LYS A 75 -3.53 -13.87 6.81
CA LYS A 75 -3.60 -12.97 7.97
C LYS A 75 -4.09 -11.58 7.57
N TRP A 76 -3.57 -11.02 6.49
CA TRP A 76 -4.01 -9.73 5.96
C TRP A 76 -5.48 -9.77 5.52
N ALA A 77 -5.87 -10.79 4.77
CA ALA A 77 -7.26 -10.97 4.34
C ALA A 77 -8.24 -11.05 5.52
N ASN A 78 -7.88 -11.78 6.57
CA ASN A 78 -8.67 -11.86 7.79
C ASN A 78 -8.76 -10.50 8.51
N GLU A 79 -7.65 -9.76 8.59
CA GLU A 79 -7.62 -8.42 9.20
C GLU A 79 -8.57 -7.44 8.49
N ILE A 80 -8.59 -7.45 7.16
CA ILE A 80 -9.53 -6.64 6.37
C ILE A 80 -10.98 -6.99 6.72
N GLN A 81 -11.30 -8.28 6.81
CA GLN A 81 -12.65 -8.76 7.12
C GLN A 81 -13.06 -8.41 8.55
N GLU A 82 -12.22 -8.68 9.53
CA GLU A 82 -12.49 -8.39 10.94
C GLU A 82 -12.72 -6.90 11.19
N LYS A 83 -11.88 -6.06 10.58
CA LYS A 83 -11.97 -4.60 10.70
C LYS A 83 -13.00 -3.97 9.74
N LYS A 84 -13.66 -4.78 8.90
CA LYS A 84 -14.63 -4.32 7.88
C LYS A 84 -14.08 -3.22 6.97
N ILE A 85 -12.82 -3.31 6.60
CA ILE A 85 -12.16 -2.37 5.71
C ILE A 85 -12.60 -2.65 4.28
N ARG A 86 -13.14 -1.64 3.61
CA ARG A 86 -13.49 -1.74 2.19
C ARG A 86 -12.28 -1.39 1.35
N VAL A 87 -11.79 -2.35 0.57
CA VAL A 87 -10.61 -2.19 -0.27
C VAL A 87 -10.94 -2.34 -1.75
N VAL A 88 -10.15 -1.67 -2.57
CA VAL A 88 -10.03 -1.95 -4.00
C VAL A 88 -8.78 -2.79 -4.19
N ASN A 89 -8.99 -4.06 -4.52
CA ASN A 89 -7.88 -4.98 -4.79
C ASN A 89 -7.18 -4.59 -6.09
N MET A 90 -5.86 -4.61 -6.06
CA MET A 90 -5.02 -4.31 -7.22
C MET A 90 -3.80 -5.23 -7.23
N LEU A 91 -3.24 -5.48 -8.40
CA LEU A 91 -1.99 -6.23 -8.56
C LEU A 91 -0.77 -5.34 -8.76
N GLY A 92 -0.99 -4.06 -8.90
CA GLY A 92 -0.02 -3.00 -9.13
C GLY A 92 -0.74 -1.80 -9.70
N CYS A 93 -0.05 -0.69 -9.84
CA CYS A 93 -0.60 0.54 -10.41
C CYS A 93 0.36 1.10 -11.47
N HIS A 94 0.03 2.29 -12.01
CA HIS A 94 0.89 3.00 -12.96
C HIS A 94 2.29 3.31 -12.41
N ASP A 95 2.44 3.38 -11.07
CA ASP A 95 3.72 3.58 -10.40
C ASP A 95 4.52 2.28 -10.20
N GLY A 96 3.88 1.12 -10.31
CA GLY A 96 4.50 -0.18 -10.09
C GLY A 96 3.89 -0.95 -8.92
N ILE A 97 4.70 -1.78 -8.27
CA ILE A 97 4.32 -2.58 -7.11
C ILE A 97 4.87 -1.92 -5.84
N PRO A 98 4.02 -1.48 -4.90
CA PRO A 98 4.47 -0.83 -3.68
C PRO A 98 5.30 -1.76 -2.79
N LEU A 99 6.37 -1.23 -2.22
CA LEU A 99 7.25 -1.93 -1.27
C LEU A 99 7.22 -1.28 0.11
N LEU A 100 7.12 0.06 0.15
CA LEU A 100 7.09 0.80 1.41
C LEU A 100 5.91 0.37 2.29
N ASP A 101 4.79 0.11 1.67
CA ASP A 101 3.56 -0.32 2.33
C ASP A 101 3.75 -1.65 3.09
N LEU A 102 4.64 -2.52 2.61
CA LEU A 102 4.90 -3.83 3.22
C LEU A 102 5.66 -3.77 4.56
N LYS A 103 6.25 -2.61 4.91
CA LYS A 103 6.98 -2.47 6.16
C LYS A 103 6.08 -2.66 7.37
N GLY A 104 6.49 -3.58 8.22
CA GLY A 104 5.75 -3.95 9.44
C GLY A 104 4.77 -5.12 9.26
N ILE A 105 4.41 -5.50 8.03
CA ILE A 105 3.70 -6.75 7.76
C ILE A 105 4.65 -7.85 7.29
N LEU A 106 5.71 -7.49 6.57
CA LEU A 106 6.86 -8.34 6.25
C LEU A 106 8.11 -7.84 6.97
N ALA A 107 9.05 -8.77 7.23
CA ALA A 107 10.38 -8.40 7.70
C ALA A 107 11.18 -7.70 6.58
N ASP A 108 12.06 -6.78 6.94
CA ASP A 108 12.86 -6.02 5.96
C ASP A 108 13.72 -6.95 5.10
N ASP A 109 14.25 -8.05 5.67
CA ASP A 109 15.03 -9.05 4.94
C ASP A 109 14.20 -9.79 3.88
N ASP A 110 12.93 -10.04 4.16
CA ASP A 110 12.03 -10.70 3.21
C ASP A 110 11.63 -9.74 2.07
N ILE A 111 11.41 -8.46 2.40
CA ILE A 111 11.21 -7.43 1.38
C ILE A 111 12.45 -7.34 0.48
N GLN A 112 13.66 -7.35 1.05
CA GLN A 112 14.89 -7.29 0.28
C GLN A 112 15.08 -8.50 -0.63
N LYS A 113 14.84 -9.73 -0.15
CA LYS A 113 14.90 -10.95 -0.97
C LYS A 113 13.93 -10.90 -2.14
N MET A 114 12.72 -10.38 -1.91
CA MET A 114 11.72 -10.21 -2.96
C MET A 114 12.20 -9.21 -4.03
N ILE A 115 12.79 -8.09 -3.61
CA ILE A 115 13.40 -7.10 -4.51
C ILE A 115 14.50 -7.74 -5.35
N ASP A 116 15.42 -8.45 -4.72
CA ASP A 116 16.56 -9.10 -5.39
C ASP A 116 16.07 -10.12 -6.45
N THR A 117 15.01 -10.85 -6.12
CA THR A 117 14.37 -11.79 -7.04
C THR A 117 13.78 -11.07 -8.25
N ILE A 118 13.02 -9.99 -8.04
CA ILE A 118 12.39 -9.21 -9.11
C ILE A 118 13.44 -8.54 -10.00
N VAL A 119 14.48 -7.94 -9.39
CA VAL A 119 15.60 -7.33 -10.13
C VAL A 119 16.36 -8.37 -10.93
N GLY A 120 16.61 -9.54 -10.34
CA GLY A 120 17.24 -10.67 -11.03
C GLY A 120 16.47 -11.18 -12.25
N ARG A 121 15.16 -10.96 -12.29
CA ARG A 121 14.28 -11.24 -13.44
C ARG A 121 14.13 -10.08 -14.42
N GLY A 122 14.85 -8.96 -14.21
CA GLY A 122 14.87 -7.81 -15.10
C GLY A 122 13.92 -6.68 -14.69
N GLY A 123 13.34 -6.73 -13.51
CA GLY A 123 12.56 -5.62 -12.95
C GLY A 123 13.46 -4.48 -12.49
N PHE A 124 12.88 -3.30 -12.32
CA PHE A 124 13.56 -2.11 -11.83
C PHE A 124 13.03 -1.71 -10.46
N VAL A 125 13.89 -1.08 -9.67
CA VAL A 125 13.55 -0.55 -8.35
C VAL A 125 13.64 0.96 -8.39
N LYS A 126 12.67 1.62 -7.75
CA LYS A 126 12.69 3.05 -7.50
C LYS A 126 12.99 3.29 -6.03
N ASP A 127 14.06 4.03 -5.77
CA ASP A 127 14.44 4.43 -4.42
C ASP A 127 13.52 5.53 -3.87
N LEU A 128 13.33 5.53 -2.57
CA LEU A 128 12.69 6.64 -1.88
C LEU A 128 13.62 7.87 -1.95
N HIS A 129 13.13 8.98 -2.44
CA HIS A 129 13.80 10.24 -2.70
C HIS A 129 15.11 10.48 -1.93
N GLY A 130 16.25 10.22 -2.59
CA GLY A 130 17.59 10.53 -2.07
C GLY A 130 18.09 9.67 -0.91
N ALA A 131 17.31 8.70 -0.44
CA ALA A 131 17.72 7.78 0.59
C ALA A 131 18.34 6.53 -0.04
N LYS A 132 19.60 6.27 0.23
CA LYS A 132 20.27 5.04 -0.18
C LYS A 132 19.63 3.84 0.54
N ASN A 133 19.33 2.78 -0.22
CA ASN A 133 18.77 1.52 0.29
C ASN A 133 17.37 1.61 0.93
N MET A 134 16.60 2.62 0.61
CA MET A 134 15.18 2.66 0.95
C MET A 134 14.37 2.58 -0.33
N TYR A 135 13.88 1.39 -0.63
CA TYR A 135 13.07 1.16 -1.82
C TYR A 135 11.63 1.63 -1.59
N TYR A 136 11.10 2.30 -2.59
CA TYR A 136 9.71 2.76 -2.57
C TYR A 136 8.78 1.78 -3.27
N GLN A 137 9.19 1.34 -4.46
CA GLN A 137 8.42 0.44 -5.30
C GLN A 137 9.29 -0.30 -6.30
N VAL A 138 8.78 -1.37 -6.87
CA VAL A 138 9.39 -2.06 -8.03
C VAL A 138 8.57 -1.80 -9.28
N ASN A 139 9.27 -1.53 -10.38
CA ASN A 139 8.69 -1.39 -11.70
C ASN A 139 8.80 -2.73 -12.43
N ALA A 140 7.82 -3.57 -12.21
CA ALA A 140 7.63 -4.86 -12.85
C ALA A 140 6.13 -5.10 -13.02
N THR A 141 5.77 -5.88 -14.02
CA THR A 141 4.42 -6.41 -14.10
C THR A 141 4.34 -7.72 -13.31
N TYR A 142 3.16 -8.13 -12.92
CA TYR A 142 2.94 -9.43 -12.28
C TYR A 142 3.39 -10.61 -13.16
N TYR A 143 3.36 -10.42 -14.47
CA TYR A 143 3.81 -11.42 -15.44
C TYR A 143 5.33 -11.59 -15.46
N SER A 144 6.07 -10.53 -15.09
CA SER A 144 7.53 -10.49 -15.11
C SER A 144 8.18 -10.47 -13.73
N ALA A 145 7.39 -10.44 -12.68
CA ALA A 145 7.87 -10.43 -11.29
C ALA A 145 8.24 -11.83 -10.77
#